data_7b37ee30778cc1c64224050e02c43cef
#
_entry.id   7b37ee30778cc1c64224050e02c43cef
#
_cell.length_a   1.000
_cell.length_b   1.000
_cell.length_c   1.000
_cell.angle_alpha   90.00
_cell.angle_beta   90.00
_cell.angle_gamma   90.00
#
_symmetry.space_group_name_H-M   'P 1'
#
loop_
_entity.id
_entity.type
_entity.pdbx_description
1 polymer ?
#
loop_
_entity_poly.entity_id
_entity_poly.type
_entity_poly.pdbx_seq_one_letter_code
_entity_poly.pdbx_strand_id
1 'polypeptide(L)'
;MGRIRKQIHDYIWRERTVRWGDEYPDQRFYVIRRHADQAGLFSFVATNLGSINEAVRRGFVPVIDMQNAANPMLLPEEVGKVNAWDRYFLPPCGYTLEDIAHAKNVTLGVITPPEDEYYPDYNMILDAEELAMWRETAERYLKLRPEAEEKIDGYCEEVLHRNPGEKVLGVLCRGTDYLQQRPYNHPMQPKTEAVIAKCREVMKEYGCSRIYLCTEDQRIWDQMQEAFPGQILSYQKRRYQTESGENINDAGNAVMSPYERNLEYLISIGIL
;
A
#
# COMPACT_ATOMS: atom_id res chain seq x y z
N MET A 1 6.51 21.33 -16.34
CA MET A 1 6.32 22.35 -15.28
C MET A 1 7.36 23.44 -15.46
N GLY A 2 6.99 24.75 -15.47
CA GLY A 2 7.93 25.84 -15.68
C GLY A 2 8.95 25.95 -14.53
N ARG A 3 10.19 26.39 -14.82
CA ARG A 3 11.32 26.48 -13.87
C ARG A 3 10.95 27.20 -12.55
N ILE A 4 10.18 28.28 -12.63
CA ILE A 4 9.72 29.06 -11.45
C ILE A 4 8.75 28.23 -10.59
N ARG A 5 7.80 27.50 -11.20
CA ARG A 5 6.86 26.64 -10.47
C ARG A 5 7.59 25.52 -9.75
N LYS A 6 8.61 24.92 -10.35
CA LYS A 6 9.46 23.93 -9.72
C LYS A 6 10.20 24.50 -8.51
N GLN A 7 10.82 25.67 -8.63
CA GLN A 7 11.53 26.31 -7.53
C GLN A 7 10.62 26.66 -6.34
N ILE A 8 9.40 27.14 -6.62
CA ILE A 8 8.39 27.40 -5.58
C ILE A 8 7.96 26.12 -4.91
N HIS A 9 7.70 25.07 -5.69
CA HIS A 9 7.34 23.75 -5.19
C HIS A 9 8.46 23.22 -4.27
N ASP A 10 9.71 23.19 -4.73
CA ASP A 10 10.87 22.69 -3.96
C ASP A 10 11.09 23.50 -2.68
N TYR A 11 10.81 24.80 -2.72
CA TYR A 11 10.88 25.66 -1.53
C TYR A 11 9.79 25.37 -0.50
N ILE A 12 8.53 25.19 -0.94
CA ILE A 12 7.39 24.90 -0.06
C ILE A 12 7.54 23.53 0.59
N TRP A 13 8.03 22.56 -0.18
CA TRP A 13 8.08 21.16 0.21
C TRP A 13 9.42 20.69 0.77
N ARG A 14 10.39 21.58 0.93
CA ARG A 14 11.65 21.25 1.59
C ARG A 14 11.45 20.84 3.05
N GLU A 15 12.34 20.03 3.56
CA GLU A 15 12.41 19.75 5.00
C GLU A 15 12.65 21.05 5.77
N ARG A 16 11.84 21.28 6.80
CA ARG A 16 11.95 22.46 7.65
C ARG A 16 11.34 22.23 9.02
N THR A 17 11.95 22.81 10.05
CA THR A 17 11.38 22.82 11.40
C THR A 17 10.41 24.01 11.53
N VAL A 18 9.28 23.75 12.17
CA VAL A 18 8.23 24.71 12.48
C VAL A 18 7.80 24.56 13.94
N ARG A 19 7.18 25.59 14.46
CA ARG A 19 6.54 25.58 15.78
C ARG A 19 5.06 25.86 15.58
N TRP A 20 4.21 24.93 15.98
CA TRP A 20 2.76 25.10 15.89
C TRP A 20 2.15 25.58 17.20
N GLY A 21 2.83 25.33 18.34
CA GLY A 21 2.42 25.74 19.68
C GLY A 21 3.53 25.52 20.70
N ASP A 22 3.17 25.18 21.93
CA ASP A 22 4.08 24.99 23.06
C ASP A 22 3.98 23.60 23.71
N GLU A 23 3.09 22.74 23.19
CA GLU A 23 2.90 21.38 23.70
C GLU A 23 4.08 20.49 23.31
N TYR A 24 4.26 19.40 24.05
CA TYR A 24 5.31 18.40 23.84
C TYR A 24 6.73 19.01 23.75
N PRO A 25 7.20 19.83 24.73
CA PRO A 25 8.46 20.56 24.62
C PRO A 25 9.70 19.65 24.49
N ASP A 26 9.62 18.41 24.99
CA ASP A 26 10.70 17.43 24.99
C ASP A 26 10.62 16.42 23.83
N GLN A 27 9.55 16.47 23.04
CA GLN A 27 9.37 15.61 21.88
C GLN A 27 9.67 16.36 20.59
N ARG A 28 10.17 15.61 19.60
CA ARG A 28 10.46 16.10 18.26
C ARG A 28 9.67 15.28 17.26
N PHE A 29 8.69 15.88 16.60
CA PHE A 29 7.86 15.21 15.62
C PHE A 29 8.40 15.39 14.20
N TYR A 30 8.31 14.34 13.39
CA TYR A 30 8.62 14.36 11.96
C TYR A 30 7.36 14.05 11.17
N VAL A 31 6.81 15.04 10.48
CA VAL A 31 5.62 14.90 9.64
C VAL A 31 6.04 14.39 8.27
N ILE A 32 5.72 13.12 8.00
CA ILE A 32 5.99 12.44 6.74
C ILE A 32 4.95 12.89 5.72
N ARG A 33 5.41 13.52 4.64
CA ARG A 33 4.55 14.06 3.58
C ARG A 33 4.97 13.52 2.22
N ARG A 34 4.00 13.20 1.38
CA ARG A 34 4.23 12.80 0.00
C ARG A 34 3.14 13.35 -0.92
N HIS A 35 3.56 13.91 -2.04
CA HIS A 35 2.66 14.27 -3.14
C HIS A 35 2.83 13.25 -4.27
N ALA A 36 1.82 12.39 -4.47
CA ALA A 36 1.83 11.39 -5.52
C ALA A 36 0.37 11.05 -5.90
N ASP A 37 -0.19 11.82 -6.81
CA ASP A 37 -1.58 11.74 -7.25
C ASP A 37 -1.94 10.47 -8.03
N GLN A 38 -0.93 9.72 -8.50
CA GLN A 38 -1.09 8.47 -9.25
C GLN A 38 -0.66 7.21 -8.47
N ALA A 39 -0.09 7.37 -7.28
CA ALA A 39 0.46 6.24 -6.52
C ALA A 39 -0.60 5.54 -5.68
N GLY A 40 -0.73 4.21 -5.81
CA GLY A 40 -1.63 3.39 -5.00
C GLY A 40 -1.22 3.29 -3.52
N LEU A 41 -2.12 2.77 -2.67
CA LEU A 41 -1.96 2.66 -1.22
C LEU A 41 -0.63 2.00 -0.82
N PHE A 42 -0.29 0.86 -1.42
CA PHE A 42 0.96 0.15 -1.06
C PHE A 42 2.23 0.88 -1.46
N SER A 43 2.19 1.75 -2.46
CA SER A 43 3.29 2.66 -2.76
C SER A 43 3.49 3.69 -1.64
N PHE A 44 2.39 4.18 -1.04
CA PHE A 44 2.46 5.04 0.14
C PHE A 44 2.94 4.27 1.38
N VAL A 45 2.48 3.03 1.59
CA VAL A 45 2.96 2.17 2.68
C VAL A 45 4.48 1.99 2.60
N ALA A 46 5.01 1.58 1.45
CA ALA A 46 6.45 1.37 1.27
C ALA A 46 7.26 2.64 1.57
N THR A 47 6.88 3.78 0.96
CA THR A 47 7.60 5.04 1.18
C THR A 47 7.46 5.58 2.60
N ASN A 48 6.31 5.38 3.25
CA ASN A 48 6.11 5.77 4.63
C ASN A 48 6.94 4.91 5.59
N LEU A 49 7.06 3.60 5.36
CA LEU A 49 7.94 2.73 6.17
C LEU A 49 9.39 3.20 6.13
N GLY A 50 9.91 3.53 4.95
CA GLY A 50 11.26 4.09 4.81
C GLY A 50 11.41 5.42 5.56
N SER A 51 10.44 6.32 5.41
CA SER A 51 10.44 7.61 6.10
C SER A 51 10.30 7.47 7.62
N ILE A 52 9.53 6.48 8.11
CA ILE A 52 9.43 6.15 9.54
C ILE A 52 10.78 5.71 10.08
N ASN A 53 11.46 4.77 9.41
CA ASN A 53 12.78 4.30 9.82
C ASN A 53 13.78 5.46 9.93
N GLU A 54 13.82 6.33 8.93
CA GLU A 54 14.72 7.49 8.95
C GLU A 54 14.36 8.47 10.07
N ALA A 55 13.09 8.78 10.26
CA ALA A 55 12.66 9.66 11.35
C ALA A 55 13.05 9.10 12.71
N VAL A 56 12.81 7.82 12.95
CA VAL A 56 13.17 7.15 14.21
C VAL A 56 14.69 7.11 14.40
N ARG A 57 15.47 6.79 13.36
CA ARG A 57 16.93 6.81 13.39
C ARG A 57 17.49 8.20 13.78
N ARG A 58 16.82 9.26 13.39
CA ARG A 58 17.14 10.65 13.73
C ARG A 58 16.60 11.10 15.09
N GLY A 59 15.93 10.24 15.84
CA GLY A 59 15.36 10.53 17.16
C GLY A 59 14.07 11.37 17.10
N PHE A 60 13.30 11.24 16.02
CA PHE A 60 11.98 11.85 15.88
C PHE A 60 10.86 10.85 16.15
N VAL A 61 9.69 11.37 16.51
CA VAL A 61 8.41 10.65 16.52
C VAL A 61 7.75 10.86 15.16
N PRO A 62 7.60 9.81 14.31
CA PRO A 62 6.99 9.94 13.00
C PRO A 62 5.47 10.13 13.08
N VAL A 63 4.95 11.05 12.29
CA VAL A 63 3.51 11.30 12.08
C VAL A 63 3.25 11.38 10.59
N ILE A 64 2.25 10.64 10.09
CA ILE A 64 1.97 10.55 8.65
C ILE A 64 0.93 11.58 8.24
N ASP A 65 1.28 12.41 7.26
CA ASP A 65 0.38 13.35 6.60
C ASP A 65 0.01 12.86 5.18
N MET A 66 -1.10 12.17 5.09
CA MET A 66 -1.80 11.86 3.84
C MET A 66 -3.11 12.65 3.74
N GLN A 67 -3.21 13.79 4.45
CA GLN A 67 -4.35 14.70 4.48
C GLN A 67 -4.16 15.90 3.56
N ASN A 68 -2.99 16.54 3.64
CA ASN A 68 -2.76 17.87 3.07
C ASN A 68 -2.22 17.87 1.64
N ALA A 69 -2.16 16.71 1.01
CA ALA A 69 -1.82 16.55 -0.40
C ALA A 69 -2.81 15.60 -1.10
N ALA A 70 -3.14 15.90 -2.34
CA ALA A 70 -3.98 15.03 -3.15
C ALA A 70 -3.32 13.65 -3.32
N ASN A 71 -4.11 12.61 -3.11
CA ASN A 71 -3.72 11.21 -3.28
C ASN A 71 -4.94 10.36 -3.68
N PRO A 72 -4.74 9.18 -4.31
CA PRO A 72 -5.84 8.36 -4.83
C PRO A 72 -6.74 7.71 -3.78
N MET A 73 -6.44 7.87 -2.49
CA MET A 73 -7.25 7.35 -1.38
C MET A 73 -8.27 8.36 -0.86
N LEU A 74 -8.23 9.61 -1.37
CA LEU A 74 -9.15 10.68 -0.99
C LEU A 74 -9.95 11.18 -2.19
N LEU A 75 -11.19 11.58 -1.94
CA LEU A 75 -11.94 12.43 -2.85
C LEU A 75 -11.37 13.86 -2.82
N PRO A 76 -11.51 14.66 -3.90
CA PRO A 76 -10.99 16.03 -3.94
C PRO A 76 -11.47 16.91 -2.78
N GLU A 77 -12.73 16.74 -2.35
CA GLU A 77 -13.33 17.49 -1.23
C GLU A 77 -12.86 17.04 0.16
N GLU A 78 -12.19 15.89 0.27
CA GLU A 78 -11.63 15.35 1.51
C GLU A 78 -10.21 15.85 1.78
N VAL A 79 -9.52 16.33 0.74
CA VAL A 79 -8.16 16.88 0.87
C VAL A 79 -8.16 18.07 1.84
N GLY A 80 -7.22 18.05 2.77
CA GLY A 80 -7.13 19.02 3.86
C GLY A 80 -8.06 18.75 5.06
N LYS A 81 -8.89 17.71 5.01
CA LYS A 81 -9.88 17.39 6.05
C LYS A 81 -9.72 16.00 6.64
N VAL A 82 -9.30 15.03 5.84
CA VAL A 82 -9.22 13.63 6.22
C VAL A 82 -7.82 13.10 5.96
N ASN A 83 -7.21 12.48 6.96
CA ASN A 83 -5.96 11.76 6.78
C ASN A 83 -6.25 10.37 6.23
N ALA A 84 -5.86 10.11 4.99
CA ALA A 84 -6.11 8.82 4.35
C ALA A 84 -5.43 7.64 5.07
N TRP A 85 -4.26 7.87 5.70
CA TRP A 85 -3.58 6.83 6.48
C TRP A 85 -4.47 6.29 7.59
N ASP A 86 -5.10 7.17 8.36
CA ASP A 86 -5.90 6.83 9.54
C ASP A 86 -7.18 6.04 9.21
N ARG A 87 -7.54 5.93 7.93
CA ARG A 87 -8.64 5.07 7.48
C ARG A 87 -8.28 3.59 7.45
N TYR A 88 -7.01 3.27 7.27
CA TYR A 88 -6.53 1.91 7.04
C TYR A 88 -5.63 1.40 8.17
N PHE A 89 -4.85 2.31 8.75
CA PHE A 89 -3.81 1.98 9.71
C PHE A 89 -3.94 2.82 10.98
N LEU A 90 -3.38 2.32 12.07
CA LEU A 90 -3.17 3.10 13.27
C LEU A 90 -1.96 4.04 13.09
N PRO A 91 -1.91 5.18 13.80
CA PRO A 91 -0.74 6.05 13.79
C PRO A 91 0.52 5.28 14.26
N PRO A 92 1.67 5.38 13.54
CA PRO A 92 2.85 4.52 13.79
C PRO A 92 3.39 4.57 15.21
N CYS A 93 3.31 5.75 15.87
CA CYS A 93 3.75 5.98 17.25
C CYS A 93 2.64 6.53 18.14
N GLY A 94 1.39 6.34 17.75
CA GLY A 94 0.21 6.74 18.53
C GLY A 94 -0.17 8.23 18.42
N TYR A 95 0.48 9.00 17.55
CA TYR A 95 0.17 10.41 17.32
C TYR A 95 -0.39 10.65 15.92
N THR A 96 -1.54 11.33 15.86
CA THR A 96 -2.15 11.86 14.64
C THR A 96 -1.68 13.29 14.35
N LEU A 97 -2.07 13.86 13.20
CA LEU A 97 -1.83 15.28 12.91
C LEU A 97 -2.56 16.20 13.89
N GLU A 98 -3.75 15.78 14.36
CA GLU A 98 -4.54 16.54 15.33
C GLU A 98 -3.83 16.59 16.70
N ASP A 99 -3.29 15.47 17.17
CA ASP A 99 -2.58 15.38 18.45
C ASP A 99 -1.39 16.32 18.51
N ILE A 100 -0.73 16.57 17.38
CA ILE A 100 0.47 17.43 17.31
C ILE A 100 0.19 18.85 16.81
N ALA A 101 -1.09 19.24 16.65
CA ALA A 101 -1.48 20.54 16.10
C ALA A 101 -0.94 21.75 16.90
N HIS A 102 -0.57 21.54 18.15
CA HIS A 102 0.02 22.56 19.05
C HIS A 102 1.43 22.20 19.51
N ALA A 103 2.10 21.28 18.85
CA ALA A 103 3.43 20.83 19.23
C ALA A 103 4.51 21.90 18.98
N LYS A 104 5.49 21.94 19.89
CA LYS A 104 6.59 22.92 19.85
C LYS A 104 7.62 22.60 18.77
N ASN A 105 7.98 21.35 18.62
CA ASN A 105 9.10 20.91 17.77
C ASN A 105 8.61 19.99 16.65
N VAL A 106 8.21 20.56 15.52
CA VAL A 106 7.71 19.82 14.37
C VAL A 106 8.64 20.01 13.17
N THR A 107 9.13 18.94 12.61
CA THR A 107 9.86 18.94 11.34
C THR A 107 8.92 18.44 10.24
N LEU A 108 8.66 19.28 9.26
CA LEU A 108 7.92 18.90 8.06
C LEU A 108 8.88 18.17 7.12
N GLY A 109 8.66 16.90 6.88
CA GLY A 109 9.48 16.06 6.02
C GLY A 109 9.39 16.45 4.53
N VAL A 110 10.29 15.93 3.73
CA VAL A 110 10.24 16.10 2.27
C VAL A 110 9.11 15.28 1.68
N ILE A 111 8.45 15.82 0.65
CA ILE A 111 7.35 15.15 -0.02
C ILE A 111 7.80 13.95 -0.85
N THR A 112 8.96 14.04 -1.44
CA THR A 112 9.58 12.96 -2.18
C THR A 112 10.89 12.67 -1.48
N PRO A 113 11.00 11.53 -0.77
CA PRO A 113 12.28 11.16 -0.20
C PRO A 113 13.31 11.06 -1.32
N PRO A 114 14.52 11.51 -1.09
CA PRO A 114 15.59 11.30 -2.06
C PRO A 114 15.95 9.81 -2.05
N GLU A 115 15.92 9.21 -3.23
CA GLU A 115 16.65 8.01 -3.63
C GLU A 115 16.27 6.64 -3.02
N ASP A 116 16.62 5.60 -3.75
CA ASP A 116 16.23 4.20 -3.65
C ASP A 116 16.62 3.48 -2.34
N GLU A 117 17.49 4.06 -1.53
CA GLU A 117 17.99 3.46 -0.30
C GLU A 117 17.00 3.49 0.89
N TYR A 118 15.90 4.20 0.73
CA TYR A 118 14.92 4.43 1.80
C TYR A 118 13.74 3.48 1.83
N TYR A 119 13.56 2.63 0.83
CA TYR A 119 12.34 1.85 0.68
C TYR A 119 12.61 0.37 0.59
N PRO A 120 11.66 -0.46 1.07
CA PRO A 120 11.66 -1.85 0.65
C PRO A 120 11.54 -1.90 -0.89
N ASP A 121 12.56 -2.38 -1.55
CA ASP A 121 12.57 -2.58 -2.98
C ASP A 121 12.28 -4.05 -3.34
N TYR A 122 12.14 -4.34 -4.63
CA TYR A 122 11.82 -5.69 -5.11
C TYR A 122 12.94 -6.70 -4.89
N ASN A 123 14.18 -6.25 -4.71
CA ASN A 123 15.34 -7.10 -4.54
C ASN A 123 15.55 -7.51 -3.08
N MET A 124 14.86 -6.87 -2.13
CA MET A 124 14.97 -7.19 -0.69
C MET A 124 14.74 -8.67 -0.38
N ILE A 125 13.93 -9.37 -1.21
CA ILE A 125 13.69 -10.82 -1.04
C ILE A 125 14.93 -11.67 -1.28
N LEU A 126 15.95 -11.12 -1.93
CA LEU A 126 17.23 -11.78 -2.20
C LEU A 126 18.25 -11.56 -1.08
N ASP A 127 17.99 -10.63 -0.16
CA ASP A 127 18.79 -10.32 1.01
C ASP A 127 18.01 -10.61 2.29
N ALA A 128 18.42 -11.64 3.01
CA ALA A 128 17.72 -12.10 4.21
C ALA A 128 17.77 -11.08 5.36
N GLU A 129 18.85 -10.30 5.49
CA GLU A 129 19.01 -9.28 6.53
C GLU A 129 18.12 -8.08 6.23
N GLU A 130 18.11 -7.62 4.99
CA GLU A 130 17.23 -6.52 4.54
C GLU A 130 15.76 -6.92 4.68
N LEU A 131 15.38 -8.10 4.23
CA LEU A 131 14.02 -8.62 4.39
C LEU A 131 13.60 -8.69 5.86
N ALA A 132 14.48 -9.15 6.75
CA ALA A 132 14.20 -9.21 8.18
C ALA A 132 14.01 -7.81 8.78
N MET A 133 14.84 -6.84 8.41
CA MET A 133 14.73 -5.44 8.84
C MET A 133 13.37 -4.84 8.42
N TRP A 134 12.95 -5.02 7.17
CA TRP A 134 11.68 -4.49 6.69
C TRP A 134 10.47 -5.17 7.31
N ARG A 135 10.56 -6.47 7.60
CA ARG A 135 9.52 -7.20 8.35
C ARG A 135 9.38 -6.64 9.76
N GLU A 136 10.48 -6.48 10.50
CA GLU A 136 10.46 -5.89 11.84
C GLU A 136 9.87 -4.47 11.82
N THR A 137 10.26 -3.65 10.84
CA THR A 137 9.70 -2.30 10.66
C THR A 137 8.19 -2.34 10.42
N ALA A 138 7.73 -3.20 9.52
CA ALA A 138 6.31 -3.35 9.23
C ALA A 138 5.54 -3.87 10.46
N GLU A 139 6.03 -4.90 11.12
CA GLU A 139 5.41 -5.44 12.34
C GLU A 139 5.30 -4.40 13.45
N ARG A 140 6.25 -3.49 13.55
CA ARG A 140 6.27 -2.46 14.59
C ARG A 140 5.35 -1.29 14.28
N TYR A 141 5.34 -0.80 13.05
CA TYR A 141 4.74 0.50 12.69
C TYR A 141 3.53 0.41 11.77
N LEU A 142 3.32 -0.72 11.08
CA LEU A 142 2.19 -0.91 10.18
C LEU A 142 1.11 -1.75 10.88
N LYS A 143 0.31 -1.11 11.71
CA LYS A 143 -0.81 -1.75 12.40
C LYS A 143 -2.11 -1.43 11.67
N LEU A 144 -2.83 -2.45 11.30
CA LEU A 144 -4.14 -2.30 10.66
C LEU A 144 -5.17 -1.68 11.64
N ARG A 145 -6.19 -1.07 11.06
CA ARG A 145 -7.41 -0.76 11.84
C ARG A 145 -8.14 -2.05 12.16
N PRO A 146 -8.77 -2.16 13.37
CA PRO A 146 -9.48 -3.37 13.79
C PRO A 146 -10.48 -3.88 12.76
N GLU A 147 -11.20 -2.99 12.07
CA GLU A 147 -12.14 -3.36 11.03
C GLU A 147 -11.50 -4.19 9.89
N ALA A 148 -10.27 -3.87 9.49
CA ALA A 148 -9.56 -4.60 8.45
C ALA A 148 -9.07 -5.96 8.99
N GLU A 149 -8.55 -6.00 10.22
CA GLU A 149 -8.11 -7.25 10.88
C GLU A 149 -9.28 -8.23 11.02
N GLU A 150 -10.41 -7.79 11.57
CA GLU A 150 -11.62 -8.62 11.73
C GLU A 150 -12.09 -9.23 10.41
N LYS A 151 -12.04 -8.47 9.31
CA LYS A 151 -12.42 -8.98 7.99
C LYS A 151 -11.43 -10.00 7.43
N ILE A 152 -10.12 -9.80 7.67
CA ILE A 152 -9.06 -10.74 7.28
C ILE A 152 -9.23 -12.05 8.05
N ASP A 153 -9.30 -11.97 9.37
CA ASP A 153 -9.42 -13.13 10.26
C ASP A 153 -10.69 -13.93 9.97
N GLY A 154 -11.84 -13.23 9.86
CA GLY A 154 -13.11 -13.87 9.53
C GLY A 154 -13.07 -14.61 8.19
N TYR A 155 -12.46 -14.03 7.14
CA TYR A 155 -12.31 -14.70 5.86
C TYR A 155 -11.36 -15.91 5.95
N CYS A 156 -10.25 -15.77 6.67
CA CYS A 156 -9.32 -16.87 6.89
C CYS A 156 -10.01 -18.04 7.59
N GLU A 157 -10.74 -17.79 8.65
CA GLU A 157 -11.44 -18.83 9.41
C GLU A 157 -12.58 -19.48 8.61
N GLU A 158 -13.42 -18.69 7.97
CA GLU A 158 -14.64 -19.20 7.31
C GLU A 158 -14.38 -19.80 5.93
N VAL A 159 -13.36 -19.33 5.22
CA VAL A 159 -13.12 -19.70 3.82
C VAL A 159 -11.82 -20.46 3.62
N LEU A 160 -10.69 -19.96 4.13
CA LEU A 160 -9.40 -20.60 3.91
C LEU A 160 -9.23 -21.84 4.79
N HIS A 161 -9.58 -21.77 6.07
CA HIS A 161 -9.42 -22.85 7.04
C HIS A 161 -10.65 -23.75 7.16
N ARG A 162 -11.63 -23.59 6.27
CA ARG A 162 -12.89 -24.35 6.30
C ARG A 162 -12.70 -25.87 6.33
N ASN A 163 -11.66 -26.35 5.64
CA ASN A 163 -11.33 -27.78 5.58
C ASN A 163 -10.00 -28.00 6.30
N PRO A 164 -9.98 -28.58 7.51
CA PRO A 164 -8.75 -28.84 8.25
C PRO A 164 -7.75 -29.67 7.44
N GLY A 165 -6.50 -29.22 7.38
CA GLY A 165 -5.43 -29.89 6.62
C GLY A 165 -5.38 -29.56 5.13
N GLU A 166 -6.33 -28.81 4.62
CA GLU A 166 -6.28 -28.30 3.24
C GLU A 166 -5.20 -27.22 3.10
N LYS A 167 -4.47 -27.29 2.00
CA LYS A 167 -3.49 -26.26 1.62
C LYS A 167 -4.04 -25.41 0.48
N VAL A 168 -3.94 -24.11 0.65
CA VAL A 168 -4.35 -23.11 -0.34
C VAL A 168 -3.12 -22.38 -0.84
N LEU A 169 -2.95 -22.28 -2.16
CA LEU A 169 -1.88 -21.52 -2.79
C LEU A 169 -2.29 -20.06 -2.90
N GLY A 170 -1.54 -19.14 -2.25
CA GLY A 170 -1.69 -17.70 -2.45
C GLY A 170 -1.07 -17.24 -3.77
N VAL A 171 -1.79 -16.44 -4.56
CA VAL A 171 -1.33 -15.91 -5.85
C VAL A 171 -1.71 -14.44 -5.97
N LEU A 172 -0.71 -13.56 -6.08
CA LEU A 172 -0.89 -12.16 -6.48
C LEU A 172 -0.53 -12.02 -7.96
N CYS A 173 -1.49 -11.62 -8.78
CA CYS A 173 -1.28 -11.42 -10.21
C CYS A 173 -1.86 -10.06 -10.65
N ARG A 174 -0.97 -9.08 -10.86
CA ARG A 174 -1.33 -7.73 -11.33
C ARG A 174 -1.58 -7.75 -12.85
N GLY A 175 -2.56 -6.94 -13.28
CA GLY A 175 -2.90 -6.77 -14.69
C GLY A 175 -3.12 -5.30 -15.05
N THR A 176 -4.15 -5.02 -15.84
CA THR A 176 -4.66 -3.67 -16.17
C THR A 176 -3.57 -2.69 -16.64
N ASP A 177 -3.50 -1.50 -16.04
CA ASP A 177 -2.56 -0.42 -16.35
C ASP A 177 -1.10 -0.81 -16.13
N TYR A 178 -0.82 -1.68 -15.17
CA TYR A 178 0.55 -2.12 -14.86
C TYR A 178 1.19 -2.87 -16.03
N LEU A 179 0.44 -3.72 -16.73
CA LEU A 179 0.90 -4.41 -17.94
C LEU A 179 1.12 -3.46 -19.11
N GLN A 180 0.35 -2.38 -19.18
CA GLN A 180 0.40 -1.41 -20.28
C GLN A 180 1.51 -0.37 -20.09
N GLN A 181 1.67 0.16 -18.88
CA GLN A 181 2.60 1.24 -18.57
C GLN A 181 4.04 0.75 -18.45
N ARG A 182 4.25 -0.51 -18.04
CA ARG A 182 5.58 -1.11 -17.80
C ARG A 182 6.51 -0.13 -17.07
N PRO A 183 6.19 0.23 -15.80
CA PRO A 183 6.94 1.25 -15.09
C PRO A 183 8.44 0.92 -15.06
N TYR A 184 9.28 1.93 -15.29
CA TYR A 184 10.73 1.76 -15.25
C TYR A 184 11.17 1.21 -13.89
N ASN A 185 12.14 0.29 -13.92
CA ASN A 185 12.67 -0.39 -12.71
C ASN A 185 11.65 -1.18 -11.88
N HIS A 186 10.53 -1.59 -12.48
CA HIS A 186 9.57 -2.48 -11.85
C HIS A 186 9.66 -3.89 -12.45
N PRO A 187 9.35 -4.95 -11.68
CA PRO A 187 9.30 -6.32 -12.19
C PRO A 187 8.31 -6.43 -13.35
N MET A 188 8.71 -7.16 -14.38
CA MET A 188 7.79 -7.48 -15.47
C MET A 188 6.81 -8.56 -15.01
N GLN A 189 5.52 -8.30 -15.19
CA GLN A 189 4.50 -9.31 -14.92
C GLN A 189 4.59 -10.44 -15.95
N PRO A 190 4.57 -11.70 -15.51
CA PRO A 190 4.52 -12.83 -16.43
C PRO A 190 3.16 -12.88 -17.15
N LYS A 191 3.14 -13.51 -18.32
CA LYS A 191 1.88 -13.82 -19.00
C LYS A 191 1.04 -14.76 -18.14
N THR A 192 -0.29 -14.67 -18.22
CA THR A 192 -1.20 -15.49 -17.41
C THR A 192 -0.98 -17.00 -17.62
N GLU A 193 -0.62 -17.42 -18.85
CA GLU A 193 -0.33 -18.82 -19.14
C GLU A 193 0.89 -19.33 -18.35
N ALA A 194 1.90 -18.49 -18.14
CA ALA A 194 3.06 -18.85 -17.34
C ALA A 194 2.69 -18.92 -15.83
N VAL A 195 1.83 -18.01 -15.36
CA VAL A 195 1.28 -18.07 -13.99
C VAL A 195 0.50 -19.36 -13.77
N ILE A 196 -0.40 -19.72 -14.71
CA ILE A 196 -1.18 -20.96 -14.67
C ILE A 196 -0.27 -22.19 -14.62
N ALA A 197 0.76 -22.24 -15.47
CA ALA A 197 1.70 -23.35 -15.49
C ALA A 197 2.44 -23.47 -14.14
N LYS A 198 2.90 -22.35 -13.57
CA LYS A 198 3.58 -22.32 -12.25
C LYS A 198 2.64 -22.70 -11.11
N CYS A 199 1.38 -22.26 -11.14
CA CYS A 199 0.38 -22.70 -10.16
C CYS A 199 0.19 -24.21 -10.17
N ARG A 200 0.08 -24.85 -11.34
CA ARG A 200 -0.04 -26.32 -11.45
C ARG A 200 1.17 -27.05 -10.87
N GLU A 201 2.38 -26.54 -11.14
CA GLU A 201 3.62 -27.10 -10.59
C GLU A 201 3.63 -27.02 -9.05
N VAL A 202 3.41 -25.82 -8.49
CA VAL A 202 3.43 -25.58 -7.04
C VAL A 202 2.32 -26.32 -6.32
N MET A 203 1.09 -26.32 -6.88
CA MET A 203 -0.02 -27.10 -6.30
C MET A 203 0.30 -28.59 -6.21
N LYS A 204 0.92 -29.16 -7.25
CA LYS A 204 1.35 -30.55 -7.24
C LYS A 204 2.46 -30.81 -6.23
N GLU A 205 3.46 -29.94 -6.16
CA GLU A 205 4.62 -30.08 -5.27
C GLU A 205 4.21 -30.02 -3.80
N TYR A 206 3.35 -29.06 -3.43
CA TYR A 206 2.98 -28.82 -2.03
C TYR A 206 1.63 -29.44 -1.63
N GLY A 207 0.92 -30.05 -2.56
CA GLY A 207 -0.39 -30.68 -2.30
C GLY A 207 -1.50 -29.66 -2.05
N CYS A 208 -1.45 -28.49 -2.70
CA CYS A 208 -2.51 -27.49 -2.60
C CYS A 208 -3.72 -27.91 -3.42
N SER A 209 -4.93 -27.76 -2.86
CA SER A 209 -6.20 -28.12 -3.52
C SER A 209 -6.93 -26.92 -4.10
N ARG A 210 -6.66 -25.72 -3.57
CA ARG A 210 -7.28 -24.46 -3.98
C ARG A 210 -6.23 -23.37 -4.17
N ILE A 211 -6.64 -22.31 -4.85
CA ILE A 211 -5.85 -21.09 -5.07
C ILE A 211 -6.63 -19.91 -4.48
N TYR A 212 -6.00 -19.12 -3.61
CA TYR A 212 -6.48 -17.80 -3.25
C TYR A 212 -5.84 -16.78 -4.20
N LEU A 213 -6.66 -16.16 -5.07
CA LEU A 213 -6.21 -15.27 -6.12
C LEU A 213 -6.52 -13.80 -5.80
N CYS A 214 -5.48 -12.97 -5.73
CA CYS A 214 -5.58 -11.52 -5.73
C CYS A 214 -5.29 -11.01 -7.14
N THR A 215 -6.30 -10.47 -7.83
CA THR A 215 -6.16 -9.79 -9.11
C THR A 215 -7.27 -8.78 -9.30
N GLU A 216 -6.92 -7.61 -9.80
CA GLU A 216 -7.86 -6.57 -10.21
C GLU A 216 -8.27 -6.70 -11.68
N ASP A 217 -7.59 -7.54 -12.48
CA ASP A 217 -7.84 -7.69 -13.92
C ASP A 217 -8.87 -8.79 -14.20
N GLN A 218 -9.96 -8.42 -14.88
CA GLN A 218 -11.03 -9.36 -15.23
C GLN A 218 -10.55 -10.47 -16.18
N ARG A 219 -9.64 -10.17 -17.11
CA ARG A 219 -9.14 -11.15 -18.09
C ARG A 219 -8.28 -12.22 -17.41
N ILE A 220 -7.42 -11.79 -16.44
CA ILE A 220 -6.64 -12.73 -15.63
C ILE A 220 -7.57 -13.63 -14.82
N TRP A 221 -8.59 -13.04 -14.21
CA TRP A 221 -9.59 -13.79 -13.45
C TRP A 221 -10.28 -14.86 -14.31
N ASP A 222 -10.76 -14.50 -15.49
CA ASP A 222 -11.47 -15.41 -16.38
C ASP A 222 -10.57 -16.59 -16.82
N GLN A 223 -9.32 -16.30 -17.21
CA GLN A 223 -8.33 -17.32 -17.58
C GLN A 223 -7.98 -18.24 -16.41
N MET A 224 -7.86 -17.72 -15.21
CA MET A 224 -7.60 -18.52 -14.01
C MET A 224 -8.80 -19.38 -13.64
N GLN A 225 -10.03 -18.88 -13.75
CA GLN A 225 -11.26 -19.66 -13.53
C GLN A 225 -11.41 -20.80 -14.55
N GLU A 226 -11.08 -20.55 -15.81
CA GLU A 226 -11.08 -21.57 -16.86
C GLU A 226 -10.03 -22.66 -16.60
N ALA A 227 -8.84 -22.25 -16.14
CA ALA A 227 -7.72 -23.18 -15.90
C ALA A 227 -7.89 -24.03 -14.63
N PHE A 228 -8.62 -23.52 -13.62
CA PHE A 228 -8.83 -24.13 -12.30
C PHE A 228 -10.30 -24.06 -11.86
N PRO A 229 -11.21 -24.75 -12.56
CA PRO A 229 -12.64 -24.65 -12.33
C PRO A 229 -13.01 -25.10 -10.90
N GLY A 230 -13.69 -24.20 -10.17
CA GLY A 230 -14.13 -24.45 -8.79
C GLY A 230 -13.02 -24.45 -7.73
N GLN A 231 -11.76 -24.15 -8.09
CA GLN A 231 -10.64 -24.14 -7.16
C GLN A 231 -10.18 -22.72 -6.76
N ILE A 232 -10.71 -21.67 -7.42
CA ILE A 232 -10.30 -20.28 -7.15
C ILE A 232 -11.13 -19.65 -6.04
N LEU A 233 -10.44 -19.10 -5.06
CA LEU A 233 -10.97 -18.26 -4.00
C LEU A 233 -10.50 -16.82 -4.22
N SER A 234 -11.29 -15.83 -3.82
CA SER A 234 -10.88 -14.43 -3.82
C SER A 234 -11.79 -13.63 -2.89
N TYR A 235 -11.22 -12.72 -2.12
CA TYR A 235 -11.99 -11.73 -1.36
C TYR A 235 -12.55 -10.64 -2.27
N GLN A 236 -11.77 -10.20 -3.28
CA GLN A 236 -12.17 -9.18 -4.24
C GLN A 236 -13.40 -9.63 -5.04
N LYS A 237 -14.42 -8.78 -5.04
CA LYS A 237 -15.68 -9.02 -5.76
C LYS A 237 -15.72 -8.30 -7.10
N ARG A 238 -14.94 -7.23 -7.27
CA ARG A 238 -14.93 -6.39 -8.47
C ARG A 238 -13.59 -6.46 -9.16
N ARG A 239 -13.66 -6.48 -10.49
CA ARG A 239 -12.50 -6.50 -11.37
C ARG A 239 -12.74 -5.53 -12.52
N TYR A 240 -11.65 -5.11 -13.14
CA TYR A 240 -11.67 -4.06 -14.13
C TYR A 240 -11.08 -4.55 -15.44
N GLN A 241 -11.54 -3.94 -16.53
CA GLN A 241 -10.87 -4.01 -17.82
C GLN A 241 -10.52 -2.58 -18.16
N THR A 242 -9.24 -2.24 -18.11
CA THR A 242 -8.78 -0.91 -18.52
C THR A 242 -8.45 -0.90 -20.00
N GLU A 243 -8.87 0.16 -20.69
CA GLU A 243 -8.41 0.45 -22.05
C GLU A 243 -7.00 1.03 -22.03
N SER A 244 -6.37 1.11 -23.21
CA SER A 244 -5.00 1.65 -23.32
C SER A 244 -4.91 3.08 -22.81
N GLY A 245 -4.10 3.29 -21.77
CA GLY A 245 -3.85 4.60 -21.15
C GLY A 245 -4.79 4.99 -20.01
N GLU A 246 -5.79 4.17 -19.68
CA GLU A 246 -6.66 4.41 -18.52
C GLU A 246 -5.97 3.97 -17.23
N ASN A 247 -5.98 4.84 -16.21
CA ASN A 247 -5.47 4.51 -14.88
C ASN A 247 -6.53 3.72 -14.10
N ILE A 248 -6.11 2.67 -13.41
CA ILE A 248 -7.02 1.84 -12.62
C ILE A 248 -7.73 2.62 -11.50
N ASN A 249 -7.13 3.69 -10.98
CA ASN A 249 -7.78 4.53 -9.98
C ASN A 249 -8.99 5.25 -10.57
N ASP A 250 -8.91 5.71 -11.81
CA ASP A 250 -10.02 6.39 -12.49
C ASP A 250 -11.15 5.40 -12.83
N ALA A 251 -10.81 4.25 -13.41
CA ALA A 251 -11.76 3.16 -13.65
C ALA A 251 -12.43 2.68 -12.36
N GLY A 252 -11.66 2.54 -11.28
CA GLY A 252 -12.15 2.12 -9.97
C GLY A 252 -13.07 3.13 -9.32
N ASN A 253 -12.77 4.42 -9.41
CA ASN A 253 -13.56 5.50 -8.82
C ASN A 253 -14.95 5.65 -9.48
N ALA A 254 -15.11 5.16 -10.70
CA ALA A 254 -16.42 5.16 -11.37
C ALA A 254 -17.43 4.18 -10.74
N VAL A 255 -16.97 3.20 -9.95
CA VAL A 255 -17.82 2.10 -9.45
C VAL A 255 -17.82 1.93 -7.93
N MET A 256 -16.84 2.48 -7.22
CA MET A 256 -16.79 2.48 -5.76
C MET A 256 -15.94 3.63 -5.23
N SER A 257 -16.15 4.00 -3.96
CA SER A 257 -15.35 5.06 -3.36
C SER A 257 -13.87 4.67 -3.26
N PRO A 258 -12.95 5.66 -3.27
CA PRO A 258 -11.52 5.40 -3.03
C PRO A 258 -11.26 4.63 -1.73
N TYR A 259 -12.02 4.92 -0.68
CA TYR A 259 -11.92 4.21 0.61
C TYR A 259 -12.25 2.73 0.46
N GLU A 260 -13.43 2.40 -0.04
CA GLU A 260 -13.88 1.00 -0.19
C GLU A 260 -12.95 0.19 -1.08
N ARG A 261 -12.50 0.76 -2.20
CA ARG A 261 -11.56 0.11 -3.12
C ARG A 261 -10.24 -0.24 -2.45
N ASN A 262 -9.63 0.73 -1.77
CA ASN A 262 -8.34 0.50 -1.13
C ASN A 262 -8.46 -0.41 0.11
N LEU A 263 -9.59 -0.38 0.83
CA LEU A 263 -9.87 -1.32 1.91
C LEU A 263 -10.01 -2.75 1.37
N GLU A 264 -10.71 -2.95 0.25
CA GLU A 264 -10.81 -4.26 -0.42
C GLU A 264 -9.43 -4.79 -0.83
N TYR A 265 -8.56 -3.94 -1.39
CA TYR A 265 -7.18 -4.31 -1.73
C TYR A 265 -6.36 -4.67 -0.49
N LEU A 266 -6.46 -3.87 0.57
CA LEU A 266 -5.75 -4.11 1.83
C LEU A 266 -6.14 -5.45 2.44
N ILE A 267 -7.42 -5.75 2.52
CA ILE A 267 -7.93 -7.02 3.03
C ILE A 267 -7.47 -8.18 2.14
N SER A 268 -7.58 -8.02 0.82
CA SER A 268 -7.17 -9.06 -0.13
C SER A 268 -5.70 -9.43 0.00
N ILE A 269 -4.82 -8.45 0.23
CA ILE A 269 -3.39 -8.68 0.46
C ILE A 269 -3.13 -9.24 1.86
N GLY A 270 -3.89 -8.81 2.88
CA GLY A 270 -3.77 -9.32 4.24
C GLY A 270 -4.17 -10.79 4.39
N ILE A 271 -5.03 -11.31 3.50
CA ILE A 271 -5.40 -12.73 3.44
C ILE A 271 -4.34 -13.56 2.69
N LEU A 272 -3.58 -12.97 1.78
CA LEU A 272 -2.57 -13.63 0.95
C LEU A 272 -1.39 -14.19 1.76
#